data_94af33262cf0c478ec24275849da5db8
#
_entry.id   94af33262cf0c478ec24275849da5db8
#
_cell.length_a   1.000
_cell.length_b   1.000
_cell.length_c   1.000
_cell.angle_alpha   90.00
_cell.angle_beta   90.00
_cell.angle_gamma   90.00
#
_symmetry.space_group_name_H-M   'P 1'
#
loop_
_entity.id
_entity.type
_entity.pdbx_description
1 polymer ?
#
loop_
_entity_poly.entity_id
_entity_poly.type
_entity_poly.pdbx_seq_one_letter_code
_entity_poly.pdbx_strand_id
1 'polypeptide(L)'
;MNNIFSISWQRRFRKRNLQGEVKIESNMPSPIKGVEYDILIKYKEVLGRLQVGESFVITKDLNYAIRRVAIECFPEYKISIKNIGLMDRVFRKG
;
A
#
# COMPACT_ATOMS: atom_id res chain seq x y z
N MET A 1 25.36 40.32 0.01
CA MET A 1 26.01 39.13 -0.55
C MET A 1 25.37 37.83 -0.06
N ASN A 2 25.22 37.74 1.23
CA ASN A 2 24.59 36.53 1.82
C ASN A 2 23.18 36.30 1.32
N ASN A 3 22.46 37.36 1.01
CA ASN A 3 21.09 37.25 0.54
C ASN A 3 20.99 36.56 -0.81
N ILE A 4 21.93 36.84 -1.71
CA ILE A 4 21.92 36.20 -3.03
C ILE A 4 22.17 34.72 -2.89
N PHE A 5 23.07 34.33 -2.00
CA PHE A 5 23.40 32.96 -1.74
C PHE A 5 22.20 32.21 -1.12
N SER A 6 21.56 32.84 -0.16
CA SER A 6 20.39 32.28 0.48
C SER A 6 19.24 32.07 -0.48
N ILE A 7 19.00 33.05 -1.34
CA ILE A 7 17.93 32.97 -2.33
C ILE A 7 18.18 31.81 -3.29
N SER A 8 19.42 31.66 -3.74
CA SER A 8 19.77 30.57 -4.64
C SER A 8 19.53 29.23 -4.00
N TRP A 9 19.90 29.08 -2.72
CA TRP A 9 19.70 27.87 -1.99
C TRP A 9 18.20 27.56 -1.80
N GLN A 10 17.42 28.57 -1.47
CA GLN A 10 15.98 28.42 -1.30
C GLN A 10 15.29 28.03 -2.60
N ARG A 11 15.74 28.54 -3.73
CA ARG A 11 15.19 28.15 -5.02
C ARG A 11 15.40 26.68 -5.30
N ARG A 12 16.59 26.16 -5.00
CA ARG A 12 16.87 24.73 -5.17
C ARG A 12 15.94 23.90 -4.31
N PHE A 13 15.76 24.32 -3.09
CA PHE A 13 14.90 23.59 -2.16
C PHE A 13 13.45 23.59 -2.65
N ARG A 14 12.95 24.73 -3.07
CA ARG A 14 11.61 24.84 -3.62
C ARG A 14 11.41 23.98 -4.85
N LYS A 15 12.39 23.96 -5.72
CA LYS A 15 12.32 23.15 -6.94
C LYS A 15 12.15 21.67 -6.61
N ARG A 16 12.90 21.19 -5.62
CA ARG A 16 12.76 19.81 -5.18
C ARG A 16 11.38 19.53 -4.63
N ASN A 17 10.86 20.45 -3.84
CA ASN A 17 9.52 20.28 -3.26
C ASN A 17 8.43 20.29 -4.32
N LEU A 18 8.57 21.15 -5.31
CA LEU A 18 7.60 21.23 -6.40
C LEU A 18 7.63 19.98 -7.29
N GLN A 19 8.81 19.43 -7.50
CA GLN A 19 8.95 18.23 -8.31
C GLN A 19 8.54 16.98 -7.55
N GLY A 20 8.75 16.98 -6.26
CA GLY A 20 8.36 15.89 -5.39
C GLY A 20 7.22 16.31 -4.49
N GLU A 21 6.05 16.57 -5.07
CA GLU A 21 4.89 16.91 -4.25
C GLU A 21 4.68 15.83 -3.19
N VAL A 22 4.69 16.27 -1.95
CA VAL A 22 4.38 15.38 -0.85
C VAL A 22 2.87 15.28 -0.76
N LYS A 23 2.35 14.13 -1.13
CA LYS A 23 0.93 13.85 -0.96
C LYS A 23 0.73 13.16 0.38
N ILE A 24 -0.20 13.67 1.15
CA ILE A 24 -0.58 13.00 2.38
C ILE A 24 -1.59 11.93 2.00
N GLU A 25 -1.16 10.68 2.12
CA GLU A 25 -2.02 9.54 1.85
C GLU A 25 -2.36 8.85 3.16
N SER A 26 -3.63 8.55 3.33
CA SER A 26 -4.10 7.81 4.50
C SER A 26 -4.27 6.33 4.15
N ASN A 27 -4.22 5.48 5.17
CA ASN A 27 -4.42 4.03 5.02
C ASN A 27 -3.40 3.35 4.11
N MET A 28 -2.17 3.83 4.12
CA MET A 28 -1.10 3.15 3.40
C MET A 28 -0.60 1.95 4.20
N PRO A 29 -0.26 0.85 3.53
CA PRO A 29 0.25 -0.32 4.23
C PRO A 29 1.64 -0.07 4.78
N SER A 30 1.93 -0.65 5.94
CA SER A 30 3.28 -0.62 6.50
C SER A 30 4.21 -1.55 5.74
N PRO A 31 5.48 -1.18 5.55
CA PRO A 31 6.44 -2.08 4.91
C PRO A 31 6.57 -3.41 5.64
N ILE A 32 6.70 -4.48 4.89
CA ILE A 32 6.89 -5.83 5.42
C ILE A 32 8.22 -6.37 4.90
N LYS A 33 9.05 -6.87 5.82
CA LYS A 33 10.35 -7.42 5.46
C LYS A 33 10.17 -8.61 4.51
N GLY A 34 10.92 -8.59 3.42
CA GLY A 34 10.87 -9.65 2.41
C GLY A 34 9.77 -9.50 1.37
N VAL A 35 8.97 -8.44 1.46
CA VAL A 35 7.91 -8.15 0.48
C VAL A 35 8.17 -6.78 -0.13
N GLU A 36 8.16 -6.71 -1.45
CA GLU A 36 8.31 -5.44 -2.14
C GLU A 36 7.11 -4.53 -1.85
N TYR A 37 7.40 -3.26 -1.60
CA TYR A 37 6.35 -2.31 -1.24
C TYR A 37 5.31 -2.16 -2.36
N ASP A 38 5.74 -2.26 -3.62
CA ASP A 38 4.84 -2.19 -4.78
C ASP A 38 3.78 -3.30 -4.74
N ILE A 39 4.13 -4.46 -4.23
CA ILE A 39 3.19 -5.57 -4.07
C ILE A 39 2.12 -5.20 -3.04
N LEU A 40 2.51 -4.57 -1.94
CA LEU A 40 1.57 -4.14 -0.92
C LEU A 40 0.60 -3.09 -1.46
N ILE A 41 1.10 -2.13 -2.23
CA ILE A 41 0.26 -1.10 -2.86
C ILE A 41 -0.71 -1.73 -3.85
N LYS A 42 -0.23 -2.67 -4.66
CA LYS A 42 -1.08 -3.39 -5.61
C LYS A 42 -2.24 -4.08 -4.92
N TYR A 43 -1.97 -4.81 -3.84
CA TYR A 43 -3.02 -5.53 -3.13
C TYR A 43 -3.93 -4.61 -2.31
N LYS A 44 -3.43 -3.47 -1.85
CA LYS A 44 -4.29 -2.45 -1.29
C LYS A 44 -5.34 -2.02 -2.31
N GLU A 45 -4.93 -1.78 -3.56
CA GLU A 45 -5.87 -1.42 -4.62
C GLU A 45 -6.84 -2.55 -4.94
N VAL A 46 -6.35 -3.78 -5.01
CA VAL A 46 -7.19 -4.95 -5.27
C VAL A 46 -8.25 -5.09 -4.18
N LEU A 47 -7.86 -5.01 -2.91
CA LEU A 47 -8.79 -5.11 -1.79
C LEU A 47 -9.79 -3.96 -1.80
N GLY A 48 -9.35 -2.76 -2.15
CA GLY A 48 -10.24 -1.60 -2.24
C GLY A 48 -11.34 -1.74 -3.28
N ARG A 49 -11.10 -2.54 -4.31
CA ARG A 49 -12.09 -2.83 -5.37
C ARG A 49 -12.90 -4.08 -5.11
N LEU A 50 -12.47 -4.88 -4.15
CA LEU A 50 -13.12 -6.17 -3.86
C LEU A 50 -14.46 -5.94 -3.19
N GLN A 51 -15.52 -6.46 -3.79
CA GLN A 51 -16.88 -6.37 -3.25
C GLN A 51 -17.17 -7.53 -2.33
N VAL A 52 -18.15 -7.36 -1.46
CA VAL A 52 -18.60 -8.44 -0.57
C VAL A 52 -19.07 -9.62 -1.44
N GLY A 53 -18.57 -10.80 -1.13
CA GLY A 53 -18.86 -12.00 -1.87
C GLY A 53 -17.89 -12.32 -2.99
N GLU A 54 -16.97 -11.39 -3.31
CA GLU A 54 -15.94 -11.64 -4.30
C GLU A 54 -14.70 -12.25 -3.68
N SER A 55 -13.85 -12.83 -4.53
CA SER A 55 -12.62 -13.46 -4.08
C SER A 55 -11.55 -13.39 -5.17
N PHE A 56 -10.30 -13.58 -4.79
CA PHE A 56 -9.19 -13.70 -5.72
C PHE A 56 -8.14 -14.66 -5.17
N VAL A 57 -7.26 -15.13 -6.05
CA VAL A 57 -6.25 -16.14 -5.71
C VAL A 57 -4.89 -15.48 -5.54
N ILE A 58 -4.14 -15.92 -4.56
CA ILE A 58 -2.77 -15.48 -4.29
C ILE A 58 -1.86 -16.68 -4.10
N THR A 59 -0.54 -16.46 -4.18
CA THR A 59 0.43 -17.47 -3.76
C THR A 59 0.50 -17.51 -2.23
N LYS A 60 0.88 -18.66 -1.68
CA LYS A 60 0.90 -18.85 -0.22
C LYS A 60 1.83 -17.88 0.50
N ASP A 61 2.93 -17.50 -0.13
CA ASP A 61 3.90 -16.57 0.45
C ASP A 61 3.32 -15.16 0.65
N LEU A 62 2.24 -14.81 -0.05
CA LEU A 62 1.58 -13.53 0.10
C LEU A 62 0.49 -13.51 1.17
N ASN A 63 0.17 -14.65 1.78
CA ASN A 63 -0.90 -14.74 2.77
C ASN A 63 -0.72 -13.72 3.90
N TYR A 64 0.47 -13.69 4.50
CA TYR A 64 0.75 -12.75 5.59
C TYR A 64 0.64 -11.30 5.13
N ALA A 65 1.17 -10.99 3.96
CA ALA A 65 1.13 -9.64 3.41
C ALA A 65 -0.31 -9.16 3.19
N ILE A 66 -1.15 -10.01 2.61
CA ILE A 66 -2.56 -9.68 2.37
C ILE A 66 -3.31 -9.46 3.68
N ARG A 67 -3.08 -10.30 4.69
CA ARG A 67 -3.70 -10.13 6.01
C ARG A 67 -3.32 -8.80 6.64
N ARG A 68 -2.04 -8.43 6.55
CA ARG A 68 -1.56 -7.16 7.10
C ARG A 68 -2.16 -5.97 6.38
N VAL A 69 -2.22 -6.00 5.06
CA VAL A 69 -2.82 -4.93 4.28
C VAL A 69 -4.30 -4.79 4.63
N ALA A 70 -5.02 -5.89 4.74
CA ALA A 70 -6.44 -5.87 5.09
C ALA A 70 -6.66 -5.27 6.48
N ILE A 71 -5.88 -5.69 7.46
CA ILE A 71 -6.03 -5.19 8.83
C ILE A 71 -5.69 -3.70 8.91
N GLU A 72 -4.63 -3.27 8.26
CA GLU A 72 -4.16 -1.89 8.35
C GLU A 72 -4.97 -0.92 7.51
N CYS A 73 -5.36 -1.32 6.31
CA CYS A 73 -6.01 -0.43 5.36
C CYS A 73 -7.54 -0.55 5.34
N PHE A 74 -8.06 -1.72 5.65
CA PHE A 74 -9.50 -2.01 5.61
C PHE A 74 -9.94 -2.78 6.85
N PRO A 75 -9.79 -2.18 8.04
CA PRO A 75 -10.07 -2.91 9.29
C PRO A 75 -11.52 -3.35 9.44
N GLU A 76 -12.46 -2.70 8.75
CA GLU A 76 -13.88 -3.07 8.77
C GLU A 76 -14.21 -4.25 7.86
N TYR A 77 -13.30 -4.66 6.98
CA TYR A 77 -13.54 -5.80 6.10
C TYR A 77 -13.46 -7.11 6.86
N LYS A 78 -14.36 -8.02 6.54
CA LYS A 78 -14.27 -9.41 7.00
C LYS A 78 -13.61 -10.23 5.90
N ILE A 79 -12.33 -10.49 6.07
CA ILE A 79 -11.52 -11.22 5.10
C ILE A 79 -11.25 -12.61 5.63
N SER A 80 -11.42 -13.60 4.76
CA SER A 80 -11.07 -15.00 5.03
C SER A 80 -10.12 -15.48 3.94
N ILE A 81 -9.06 -16.15 4.34
CA ILE A 81 -8.09 -16.73 3.40
C ILE A 81 -8.10 -18.24 3.59
N LYS A 82 -8.37 -18.97 2.52
CA LYS A 82 -8.44 -20.43 2.55
C LYS A 82 -7.44 -21.01 1.58
N ASN A 83 -6.80 -22.09 2.00
CA ASN A 83 -5.88 -22.84 1.14
C ASN A 83 -6.67 -23.66 0.13
N ILE A 84 -6.30 -23.54 -1.14
CA ILE A 84 -6.88 -24.29 -2.24
C ILE A 84 -5.72 -24.91 -3.03
N GLY A 85 -5.28 -26.11 -2.64
CA GLY A 85 -4.14 -26.76 -3.26
C GLY A 85 -2.84 -26.02 -3.04
N LEU A 86 -2.19 -25.58 -4.11
CA LEU A 86 -0.91 -24.86 -4.04
C LEU A 86 -1.09 -23.35 -3.85
N MET A 87 -2.32 -22.86 -3.92
CA MET A 87 -2.62 -21.43 -3.84
C MET A 87 -3.56 -21.16 -2.68
N ASP A 88 -3.65 -19.91 -2.28
CA ASP A 88 -4.62 -19.45 -1.31
C ASP A 88 -5.65 -18.56 -2.01
N ARG A 89 -6.89 -18.62 -1.54
CA ARG A 89 -7.96 -17.77 -2.04
C ARG A 89 -8.43 -16.82 -0.94
N VAL A 90 -8.48 -15.54 -1.30
CA VAL A 90 -8.91 -14.48 -0.39
C VAL A 90 -10.37 -14.19 -0.67
N PHE A 91 -11.20 -14.25 0.38
CA PHE A 91 -12.64 -13.98 0.28
C PHE A 91 -12.98 -12.75 1.10
N ARG A 92 -13.82 -11.88 0.56
CA ARG A 92 -14.42 -10.82 1.34
C ARG A 92 -15.84 -11.21 1.74
N LYS A 93 -16.06 -11.39 3.03
CA LYS A 93 -17.37 -11.81 3.56
C LYS A 93 -18.20 -10.66 4.12
N GLY A 94 -17.59 -9.55 4.37
CA GLY A 94 -18.29 -8.40 4.88
C GLY A 94 -17.53 -7.10 4.84
#